data_875ef03219a0fea985206f1af847b13b
#
_entry.id   875ef03219a0fea985206f1af847b13b
#
_cell.length_a   1.000
_cell.length_b   1.000
_cell.length_c   1.000
_cell.angle_alpha   90.00
_cell.angle_beta   90.00
_cell.angle_gamma   90.00
#
_symmetry.space_group_name_H-M   'P 1'
#
loop_
_entity.id
_entity.type
_entity.pdbx_description
1 polymer ?
#
loop_
_entity_poly.entity_id
_entity_poly.type
_entity_poly.pdbx_seq_one_letter_code
_entity_poly.pdbx_strand_id
1 'polypeptide(L)'
;MANLPSVEDLLAAGSHFGHQTQRWNPKMKPYILAEKNGIYVLNLSKTRDLLEEAAKAAAKISESGKTVLFVGTKPTARQCVLDAAATCNQFSVTNRWLGGMLTNFQTVRKSIKKIDKIDTMEQDGTFQALSKKEVLDKNRERAKLLDVFGGIREMVNMLFIIGSLKIAIERNKTGVLY
;
A
#
# COMPACT_ATOMS: atom_id res chain seq x y z
N MET A 1 16.32 -15.54 -9.43
CA MET A 1 15.56 -14.55 -10.21
C MET A 1 14.08 -14.75 -9.93
N ALA A 2 13.31 -13.68 -9.71
CA ALA A 2 11.87 -13.80 -9.50
C ALA A 2 11.22 -14.36 -10.77
N ASN A 3 10.33 -15.34 -10.61
CA ASN A 3 9.58 -15.90 -11.74
C ASN A 3 8.49 -14.88 -12.13
N LEU A 4 8.79 -14.06 -13.12
CA LEU A 4 7.87 -13.03 -13.61
C LEU A 4 6.82 -13.67 -14.54
N PRO A 5 5.55 -13.21 -14.47
CA PRO A 5 4.51 -13.71 -15.34
C PRO A 5 4.83 -13.41 -16.83
N SER A 6 4.46 -14.34 -17.71
CA SER A 6 4.54 -14.13 -19.15
C SER A 6 3.48 -13.11 -19.62
N VAL A 7 3.62 -12.61 -20.85
CA VAL A 7 2.58 -11.75 -21.45
C VAL A 7 1.26 -12.51 -21.58
N GLU A 8 1.33 -13.82 -21.83
CA GLU A 8 0.16 -14.71 -21.95
C GLU A 8 -0.56 -14.86 -20.62
N ASP A 9 0.20 -15.03 -19.52
CA ASP A 9 -0.37 -15.09 -18.15
C ASP A 9 -1.07 -13.77 -17.77
N LEU A 10 -0.44 -12.64 -18.11
CA LEU A 10 -1.03 -11.31 -17.88
C LEU A 10 -2.29 -11.11 -18.71
N LEU A 11 -2.33 -11.62 -19.94
CA LEU A 11 -3.50 -11.56 -20.80
C LEU A 11 -4.63 -12.42 -20.24
N ALA A 12 -4.33 -13.65 -19.85
CA ALA A 12 -5.28 -14.58 -19.24
C ALA A 12 -5.88 -14.04 -17.94
N ALA A 13 -5.05 -13.35 -17.12
CA ALA A 13 -5.51 -12.65 -15.92
C ALA A 13 -6.33 -11.39 -16.19
N GLY A 14 -6.54 -10.99 -17.45
CA GLY A 14 -7.30 -9.79 -17.81
C GLY A 14 -6.57 -8.46 -17.50
N SER A 15 -5.26 -8.48 -17.28
CA SER A 15 -4.47 -7.29 -16.92
C SER A 15 -4.39 -6.24 -18.05
N HIS A 16 -4.81 -6.59 -19.26
CA HIS A 16 -4.88 -5.69 -20.40
C HIS A 16 -6.06 -4.72 -20.37
N PHE A 17 -7.09 -4.97 -19.55
CA PHE A 17 -8.23 -4.07 -19.42
C PHE A 17 -7.86 -2.83 -18.62
N GLY A 18 -7.91 -1.68 -19.27
CA GLY A 18 -7.70 -0.37 -18.66
C GLY A 18 -9.02 0.29 -18.20
N HIS A 19 -8.99 1.60 -18.08
CA HIS A 19 -10.16 2.39 -17.72
C HIS A 19 -11.04 2.68 -18.94
N GLN A 20 -12.31 2.98 -18.68
CA GLN A 20 -13.20 3.55 -19.71
C GLN A 20 -12.62 4.88 -20.22
N THR A 21 -12.88 5.19 -21.50
CA THR A 21 -12.37 6.40 -22.17
C THR A 21 -12.75 7.70 -21.49
N GLN A 22 -13.87 7.72 -20.76
CA GLN A 22 -14.34 8.88 -19.99
C GLN A 22 -13.64 9.05 -18.64
N ARG A 23 -12.97 8.01 -18.11
CA ARG A 23 -12.41 7.98 -16.74
C ARG A 23 -10.89 7.78 -16.70
N TRP A 24 -10.24 7.82 -17.83
CA TRP A 24 -8.80 7.59 -17.89
C TRP A 24 -7.99 8.83 -17.50
N ASN A 25 -6.73 8.61 -17.14
CA ASN A 25 -5.80 9.70 -16.90
C ASN A 25 -4.94 9.91 -18.15
N PRO A 26 -4.84 11.15 -18.71
CA PRO A 26 -4.01 11.44 -19.88
C PRO A 26 -2.54 11.01 -19.76
N LYS A 27 -1.98 10.96 -18.55
CA LYS A 27 -0.62 10.46 -18.29
C LYS A 27 -0.45 8.97 -18.60
N MET A 28 -1.54 8.22 -18.73
CA MET A 28 -1.51 6.80 -19.12
C MET A 28 -1.35 6.59 -20.64
N LYS A 29 -1.42 7.64 -21.46
CA LYS A 29 -1.31 7.57 -22.93
C LYS A 29 -0.11 6.74 -23.42
N PRO A 30 1.11 6.85 -22.85
CA PRO A 30 2.27 6.05 -23.27
C PRO A 30 2.13 4.54 -23.08
N TYR A 31 1.21 4.11 -22.20
CA TYR A 31 1.01 2.71 -21.79
C TYR A 31 -0.22 2.07 -22.46
N ILE A 32 -0.99 2.83 -23.21
CA ILE A 32 -2.18 2.37 -23.92
C ILE A 32 -1.75 1.85 -25.29
N LEU A 33 -2.23 0.65 -25.64
CA LEU A 33 -2.02 0.03 -26.95
C LEU A 33 -3.11 0.47 -27.93
N ALA A 34 -4.37 0.37 -27.53
CA ALA A 34 -5.54 0.65 -28.36
C ALA A 34 -6.77 0.98 -27.51
N GLU A 35 -7.83 1.42 -28.19
CA GLU A 35 -9.17 1.54 -27.63
C GLU A 35 -10.08 0.48 -28.27
N LYS A 36 -10.88 -0.23 -27.46
CA LYS A 36 -11.85 -1.20 -27.92
C LYS A 36 -13.12 -1.11 -27.07
N ASN A 37 -14.25 -0.92 -27.73
CA ASN A 37 -15.58 -0.84 -27.06
C ASN A 37 -15.65 0.19 -25.91
N GLY A 38 -15.01 1.36 -26.09
CA GLY A 38 -15.00 2.43 -25.07
C GLY A 38 -14.11 2.14 -23.84
N ILE A 39 -13.23 1.12 -23.92
CA ILE A 39 -12.27 0.76 -22.90
C ILE A 39 -10.86 0.79 -23.51
N TYR A 40 -9.92 1.40 -22.81
CA TYR A 40 -8.51 1.36 -23.21
C TYR A 40 -7.89 0.01 -22.92
N VAL A 41 -7.10 -0.49 -23.87
CA VAL A 41 -6.31 -1.71 -23.74
C VAL A 41 -4.87 -1.33 -23.44
N LEU A 42 -4.31 -1.87 -22.36
CA LEU A 42 -2.94 -1.61 -21.93
C LEU A 42 -1.94 -2.45 -22.71
N ASN A 43 -0.76 -1.89 -22.95
CA ASN A 43 0.35 -2.60 -23.59
C ASN A 43 1.04 -3.54 -22.58
N LEU A 44 0.76 -4.84 -22.68
CA LEU A 44 1.29 -5.84 -21.75
C LEU A 44 2.81 -6.06 -21.89
N SER A 45 3.40 -5.84 -23.06
CA SER A 45 4.85 -5.91 -23.22
C SER A 45 5.55 -4.86 -22.35
N LYS A 46 5.08 -3.61 -22.42
CA LYS A 46 5.58 -2.54 -21.54
C LYS A 46 5.30 -2.83 -20.07
N THR A 47 4.16 -3.41 -19.75
CA THR A 47 3.82 -3.80 -18.38
C THR A 47 4.83 -4.81 -17.84
N ARG A 48 5.21 -5.82 -18.65
CA ARG A 48 6.20 -6.82 -18.28
C ARG A 48 7.58 -6.21 -18.06
N ASP A 49 8.02 -5.34 -18.97
CA ASP A 49 9.33 -4.67 -18.85
C ASP A 49 9.42 -3.84 -17.57
N LEU A 50 8.39 -3.03 -17.29
CA LEU A 50 8.30 -2.23 -16.07
C LEU A 50 8.19 -3.09 -14.80
N LEU A 51 7.53 -4.25 -14.87
CA LEU A 51 7.46 -5.19 -13.76
C LEU A 51 8.84 -5.78 -13.45
N GLU A 52 9.63 -6.07 -14.49
CA GLU A 52 11.00 -6.55 -14.32
C GLU A 52 11.90 -5.48 -13.67
N GLU A 53 11.79 -4.22 -14.09
CA GLU A 53 12.50 -3.11 -13.46
C GLU A 53 12.09 -2.94 -12.00
N ALA A 54 10.79 -3.01 -11.70
CA ALA A 54 10.28 -2.91 -10.34
C ALA A 54 10.79 -4.06 -9.45
N ALA A 55 10.83 -5.29 -9.98
CA ALA A 55 11.36 -6.45 -9.26
C ALA A 55 12.86 -6.30 -8.96
N LYS A 56 13.66 -5.82 -9.93
CA LYS A 56 15.08 -5.51 -9.73
C LYS A 56 15.30 -4.41 -8.68
N ALA A 57 14.47 -3.37 -8.70
CA ALA A 57 14.54 -2.29 -7.71
C ALA A 57 14.19 -2.80 -6.31
N ALA A 58 13.15 -3.63 -6.18
CA ALA A 58 12.75 -4.23 -4.92
C ALA A 58 13.85 -5.14 -4.34
N ALA A 59 14.49 -5.96 -5.19
CA ALA A 59 15.60 -6.81 -4.80
C ALA A 59 16.77 -5.99 -4.22
N LYS A 60 17.21 -4.94 -4.92
CA LYS A 60 18.29 -4.06 -4.44
C LYS A 60 17.99 -3.41 -3.08
N ILE A 61 16.73 -3.03 -2.86
CA ILE A 61 16.31 -2.42 -1.59
C ILE A 61 16.31 -3.46 -0.48
N SER A 62 15.82 -4.67 -0.76
CA SER A 62 15.84 -5.79 0.18
C SER A 62 17.28 -6.20 0.55
N GLU A 63 18.18 -6.30 -0.43
CA GLU A 63 19.60 -6.60 -0.22
C GLU A 63 20.31 -5.56 0.66
N SER A 64 19.88 -4.29 0.59
CA SER A 64 20.39 -3.23 1.44
C SER A 64 19.77 -3.19 2.85
N GLY A 65 18.97 -4.18 3.23
CA GLY A 65 18.31 -4.27 4.54
C GLY A 65 17.24 -3.21 4.79
N LYS A 66 16.74 -2.57 3.74
CA LYS A 66 15.72 -1.53 3.83
C LYS A 66 14.30 -2.11 3.78
N THR A 67 13.36 -1.36 4.33
CA THR A 67 11.97 -1.79 4.45
C THR A 67 11.13 -1.40 3.24
N VAL A 68 10.15 -2.26 2.91
CA VAL A 68 9.19 -2.08 1.83
C VAL A 68 7.78 -1.95 2.42
N LEU A 69 6.98 -1.03 1.90
CA LEU A 69 5.56 -0.90 2.24
C LEU A 69 4.70 -1.34 1.06
N PHE A 70 3.93 -2.38 1.26
CA PHE A 70 2.91 -2.81 0.32
C PHE A 70 1.61 -2.03 0.53
N VAL A 71 1.08 -1.43 -0.53
CA VAL A 71 -0.14 -0.62 -0.45
C VAL A 71 -1.19 -1.13 -1.42
N GLY A 72 -2.32 -1.58 -0.91
CA GLY A 72 -3.43 -2.09 -1.71
C GLY A 72 -4.78 -1.74 -1.10
N THR A 73 -5.31 -0.57 -1.43
CA THR A 73 -6.58 -0.08 -0.88
C THR A 73 -7.83 -0.56 -1.63
N LYS A 74 -7.66 -1.16 -2.82
CA LYS A 74 -8.79 -1.77 -3.54
C LYS A 74 -9.23 -3.07 -2.85
N PRO A 75 -10.55 -3.31 -2.66
CA PRO A 75 -11.03 -4.54 -2.02
C PRO A 75 -10.49 -5.83 -2.64
N THR A 76 -10.36 -5.87 -3.97
CA THR A 76 -9.85 -7.03 -4.72
C THR A 76 -8.35 -7.29 -4.49
N ALA A 77 -7.57 -6.28 -4.11
CA ALA A 77 -6.13 -6.40 -3.89
C ALA A 77 -5.75 -6.62 -2.42
N ARG A 78 -6.66 -6.38 -1.48
CA ARG A 78 -6.36 -6.40 -0.03
C ARG A 78 -5.73 -7.71 0.42
N GLN A 79 -6.38 -8.83 0.11
CA GLN A 79 -5.91 -10.14 0.58
C GLN A 79 -4.55 -10.46 -0.01
N CYS A 80 -4.36 -10.31 -1.31
CA CYS A 80 -3.06 -10.56 -1.95
C CYS A 80 -1.93 -9.71 -1.37
N VAL A 81 -2.23 -8.43 -1.02
CA VAL A 81 -1.25 -7.52 -0.41
C VAL A 81 -0.90 -7.95 1.02
N LEU A 82 -1.88 -8.37 1.81
CA LEU A 82 -1.66 -8.89 3.16
C LEU A 82 -0.80 -10.15 3.14
N ASP A 83 -1.13 -11.09 2.28
CA ASP A 83 -0.41 -12.36 2.14
C ASP A 83 1.03 -12.13 1.67
N ALA A 84 1.23 -11.27 0.67
CA ALA A 84 2.56 -10.92 0.18
C ALA A 84 3.41 -10.23 1.26
N ALA A 85 2.85 -9.26 1.98
CA ALA A 85 3.54 -8.56 3.05
C ALA A 85 3.90 -9.50 4.22
N ALA A 86 3.00 -10.41 4.59
CA ALA A 86 3.23 -11.41 5.62
C ALA A 86 4.36 -12.39 5.23
N THR A 87 4.37 -12.87 3.98
CA THR A 87 5.41 -13.78 3.47
C THR A 87 6.80 -13.15 3.51
N CYS A 88 6.89 -11.83 3.23
CA CYS A 88 8.15 -11.09 3.23
C CYS A 88 8.48 -10.45 4.60
N ASN A 89 7.61 -10.58 5.60
CA ASN A 89 7.68 -9.87 6.89
C ASN A 89 7.88 -8.36 6.71
N GLN A 90 7.11 -7.76 5.80
CA GLN A 90 7.18 -6.36 5.45
C GLN A 90 5.87 -5.63 5.81
N PHE A 91 5.90 -4.30 5.74
CA PHE A 91 4.76 -3.46 6.11
C PHE A 91 3.66 -3.46 5.05
N SER A 92 2.40 -3.28 5.48
CA SER A 92 1.26 -3.20 4.57
C SER A 92 0.24 -2.14 4.98
N VAL A 93 -0.40 -1.51 4.00
CA VAL A 93 -1.56 -0.64 4.17
C VAL A 93 -2.64 -1.08 3.19
N THR A 94 -3.71 -1.65 3.72
CA THR A 94 -4.78 -2.25 2.90
C THR A 94 -6.14 -1.58 3.06
N ASN A 95 -6.38 -0.86 4.16
CA ASN A 95 -7.68 -0.24 4.40
C ASN A 95 -7.75 1.16 3.77
N ARG A 96 -7.30 2.17 4.44
CA ARG A 96 -7.39 3.55 3.97
C ARG A 96 -6.03 4.22 3.98
N TRP A 97 -5.64 4.78 2.84
CA TRP A 97 -4.50 5.67 2.78
C TRP A 97 -4.92 7.07 3.27
N LEU A 98 -4.32 7.54 4.35
CA LEU A 98 -4.51 8.91 4.82
C LEU A 98 -3.55 9.85 4.08
N GLY A 99 -4.02 11.06 3.77
CA GLY A 99 -3.13 12.11 3.26
C GLY A 99 -2.05 12.44 4.29
N GLY A 100 -0.81 12.61 3.84
CA GLY A 100 0.31 12.92 4.71
C GLY A 100 1.02 11.72 5.33
N MET A 101 0.66 10.48 5.00
CA MET A 101 1.36 9.29 5.52
C MET A 101 2.84 9.26 5.16
N LEU A 102 3.25 9.90 4.07
CA LEU A 102 4.66 10.07 3.68
C LEU A 102 5.18 11.48 3.99
N THR A 103 4.42 12.50 3.62
CA THR A 103 4.84 13.90 3.74
C THR A 103 4.83 14.41 5.18
N ASN A 104 3.99 13.86 6.04
CA ASN A 104 3.86 14.22 7.46
C ASN A 104 3.94 12.98 8.36
N PHE A 105 4.96 12.18 8.15
CA PHE A 105 5.16 10.93 8.91
C PHE A 105 5.34 11.15 10.41
N GLN A 106 5.86 12.30 10.82
CA GLN A 106 5.98 12.60 12.26
C GLN A 106 4.63 12.59 12.99
N THR A 107 3.58 13.10 12.34
CA THR A 107 2.21 13.06 12.91
C THR A 107 1.65 11.63 12.90
N VAL A 108 1.91 10.87 11.84
CA VAL A 108 1.55 9.44 11.76
C VAL A 108 2.23 8.66 12.90
N ARG A 109 3.53 8.90 13.13
CA ARG A 109 4.28 8.27 14.23
C ARG A 109 3.71 8.57 15.61
N LYS A 110 3.19 9.79 15.84
CA LYS A 110 2.49 10.11 17.10
C LYS A 110 1.22 9.27 17.26
N SER A 111 0.48 9.03 16.18
CA SER A 111 -0.72 8.18 16.19
C SER A 111 -0.38 6.71 16.44
N ILE A 112 0.71 6.21 15.88
CA ILE A 112 1.22 4.85 16.13
C ILE A 112 1.63 4.70 17.61
N LYS A 113 2.42 5.64 18.15
CA LYS A 113 2.80 5.65 19.57
C LYS A 113 1.60 5.71 20.53
N LYS A 114 0.46 6.23 20.06
CA LYS A 114 -0.78 6.24 20.84
C LYS A 114 -1.38 4.85 20.97
N ILE A 115 -1.22 3.99 19.96
CA ILE A 115 -1.59 2.58 20.04
C ILE A 115 -0.76 1.90 21.11
N ASP A 116 0.57 2.02 21.03
CA ASP A 116 1.49 1.42 22.00
C ASP A 116 1.18 1.88 23.43
N LYS A 117 0.85 3.17 23.61
CA LYS A 117 0.46 3.71 24.91
C LYS A 117 -0.82 3.09 25.44
N ILE A 118 -1.83 2.86 24.61
CA ILE A 118 -3.08 2.22 25.03
C ILE A 118 -2.81 0.75 25.39
N ASP A 119 -1.98 0.05 24.63
CA ASP A 119 -1.59 -1.33 24.90
C ASP A 119 -0.83 -1.45 26.24
N THR A 120 0.08 -0.52 26.52
CA THR A 120 0.78 -0.45 27.81
C THR A 120 -0.19 -0.20 28.98
N MET A 121 -1.16 0.73 28.83
CA MET A 121 -2.16 0.99 29.85
C MET A 121 -3.05 -0.24 30.16
N GLU A 122 -3.31 -1.09 29.19
CA GLU A 122 -4.02 -2.35 29.37
C GLU A 122 -3.17 -3.35 30.16
N GLN A 123 -1.87 -3.48 29.81
CA GLN A 123 -0.93 -4.40 30.47
C GLN A 123 -0.60 -4.00 31.91
N ASP A 124 -0.43 -2.72 32.16
CA ASP A 124 -0.09 -2.17 33.50
C ASP A 124 -1.27 -2.15 34.47
N GLY A 125 -2.45 -2.63 34.04
CA GLY A 125 -3.64 -2.64 34.86
C GLY A 125 -4.30 -1.26 35.09
N THR A 126 -3.82 -0.21 34.41
CA THR A 126 -4.38 1.15 34.49
C THR A 126 -5.87 1.17 34.11
N PHE A 127 -6.31 0.26 33.26
CA PHE A 127 -7.73 0.13 32.87
C PHE A 127 -8.65 -0.21 34.06
N GLN A 128 -8.13 -0.83 35.12
CA GLN A 128 -8.92 -1.13 36.32
C GLN A 128 -9.27 0.14 37.15
N ALA A 129 -8.44 1.17 37.03
CA ALA A 129 -8.66 2.47 37.70
C ALA A 129 -9.57 3.42 36.89
N LEU A 130 -9.85 3.09 35.61
CA LEU A 130 -10.68 3.91 34.74
C LEU A 130 -12.16 3.50 34.80
N SER A 131 -13.04 4.43 34.48
CA SER A 131 -14.47 4.11 34.35
C SER A 131 -14.71 3.21 33.12
N LYS A 132 -15.77 2.39 33.16
CA LYS A 132 -16.15 1.50 32.03
C LYS A 132 -16.31 2.26 30.70
N LYS A 133 -16.80 3.51 30.76
CA LYS A 133 -16.95 4.36 29.58
C LYS A 133 -15.60 4.75 28.98
N GLU A 134 -14.66 5.16 29.79
CA GLU A 134 -13.33 5.55 29.35
C GLU A 134 -12.57 4.38 28.75
N VAL A 135 -12.65 3.19 29.35
CA VAL A 135 -12.07 1.95 28.78
C VAL A 135 -12.67 1.66 27.42
N LEU A 136 -14.00 1.76 27.28
CA LEU A 136 -14.68 1.54 26.00
C LEU A 136 -14.24 2.54 24.94
N ASP A 137 -14.10 3.82 25.29
CA ASP A 137 -13.67 4.86 24.36
C ASP A 137 -12.20 4.65 23.94
N LYS A 138 -11.30 4.24 24.86
CA LYS A 138 -9.92 3.87 24.54
C LYS A 138 -9.84 2.67 23.61
N ASN A 139 -10.61 1.64 23.86
CA ASN A 139 -10.66 0.46 22.97
C ASN A 139 -11.20 0.80 21.57
N ARG A 140 -12.20 1.66 21.47
CA ARG A 140 -12.71 2.15 20.18
C ARG A 140 -11.66 2.99 19.45
N GLU A 141 -10.93 3.83 20.15
CA GLU A 141 -9.85 4.62 19.59
C GLU A 141 -8.72 3.72 19.09
N ARG A 142 -8.30 2.74 19.89
CA ARG A 142 -7.31 1.72 19.51
C ARG A 142 -7.72 0.97 18.25
N ALA A 143 -8.96 0.48 18.19
CA ALA A 143 -9.47 -0.24 17.02
C ALA A 143 -9.42 0.60 15.73
N LYS A 144 -9.81 1.89 15.81
CA LYS A 144 -9.73 2.82 14.67
C LYS A 144 -8.30 3.08 14.21
N LEU A 145 -7.36 3.23 15.15
CA LEU A 145 -5.96 3.45 14.84
C LEU A 145 -5.30 2.20 14.24
N LEU A 146 -5.61 1.01 14.76
CA LEU A 146 -5.13 -0.26 14.23
C LEU A 146 -5.65 -0.53 12.81
N ASP A 147 -6.91 -0.20 12.54
CA ASP A 147 -7.49 -0.35 11.20
C ASP A 147 -6.73 0.42 10.12
N VAL A 148 -6.16 1.57 10.48
CA VAL A 148 -5.46 2.45 9.53
C VAL A 148 -3.94 2.27 9.57
N PHE A 149 -3.34 2.12 10.75
CA PHE A 149 -1.89 2.15 10.97
C PHE A 149 -1.31 0.81 11.41
N GLY A 150 -2.12 -0.20 11.66
CA GLY A 150 -1.66 -1.48 12.20
C GLY A 150 -0.59 -2.18 11.35
N GLY A 151 -0.58 -1.94 10.05
CA GLY A 151 0.40 -2.49 9.12
C GLY A 151 1.62 -1.61 8.83
N ILE A 152 1.75 -0.42 9.46
CA ILE A 152 2.90 0.46 9.28
C ILE A 152 3.43 0.91 10.64
N ARG A 153 4.64 0.50 10.99
CA ARG A 153 5.27 0.84 12.28
C ARG A 153 6.43 1.81 12.14
N GLU A 154 7.09 1.83 11.00
CA GLU A 154 8.29 2.62 10.75
C GLU A 154 8.23 3.36 9.42
N MET A 155 9.12 4.35 9.25
CA MET A 155 9.30 5.01 7.97
C MET A 155 9.91 4.03 6.97
N VAL A 156 9.28 3.92 5.81
CA VAL A 156 9.67 2.95 4.79
C VAL A 156 10.55 3.58 3.71
N ASN A 157 11.39 2.76 3.10
CA ASN A 157 12.32 3.18 2.06
C ASN A 157 11.76 2.98 0.65
N MET A 158 10.84 2.04 0.49
CA MET A 158 10.17 1.76 -0.79
C MET A 158 8.67 1.61 -0.60
N LEU A 159 7.89 2.15 -1.54
CA LEU A 159 6.47 1.89 -1.66
C LEU A 159 6.16 1.02 -2.86
N PHE A 160 5.45 -0.07 -2.63
CA PHE A 160 4.85 -0.88 -3.67
C PHE A 160 3.34 -0.67 -3.68
N ILE A 161 2.83 0.06 -4.69
CA ILE A 161 1.44 0.53 -4.72
C ILE A 161 0.64 -0.25 -5.75
N ILE A 162 -0.47 -0.83 -5.32
CA ILE A 162 -1.44 -1.49 -6.19
C ILE A 162 -2.70 -0.63 -6.30
N GLY A 163 -2.85 0.02 -7.44
CA GLY A 163 -4.12 0.60 -7.88
C GLY A 163 -4.56 1.94 -7.32
N SER A 164 -3.65 2.85 -6.88
CA SER A 164 -4.05 4.19 -6.44
C SER A 164 -3.19 5.32 -7.00
N LEU A 165 -3.78 6.11 -7.91
CA LEU A 165 -3.15 7.31 -8.46
C LEU A 165 -2.85 8.38 -7.39
N LYS A 166 -3.73 8.52 -6.39
CA LYS A 166 -3.58 9.52 -5.32
C LYS A 166 -2.32 9.29 -4.50
N ILE A 167 -2.03 8.04 -4.18
CA ILE A 167 -0.84 7.65 -3.43
C ILE A 167 0.42 7.88 -4.28
N ALA A 168 0.37 7.57 -5.57
CA ALA A 168 1.47 7.82 -6.50
C ALA A 168 1.82 9.31 -6.63
N ILE A 169 0.82 10.20 -6.57
CA ILE A 169 1.03 11.65 -6.58
C ILE A 169 1.74 12.12 -5.30
N GLU A 170 1.35 11.62 -4.13
CA GLU A 170 1.99 11.96 -2.87
C GLU A 170 3.45 11.48 -2.84
N ARG A 171 3.72 10.30 -3.35
CA ARG A 171 5.06 9.75 -3.51
C ARG A 171 6.00 10.66 -4.32
N ASN A 172 5.52 11.21 -5.44
CA ASN A 172 6.32 12.10 -6.28
C ASN A 172 6.78 13.36 -5.54
N LYS A 173 6.08 13.77 -4.48
CA LYS A 173 6.46 14.92 -3.64
C LYS A 173 7.56 14.60 -2.63
N THR A 174 7.71 13.33 -2.25
CA THR A 174 8.65 12.90 -1.21
C THR A 174 9.96 12.34 -1.74
N GLY A 175 10.08 12.12 -3.05
CA GLY A 175 11.27 11.51 -3.67
C GLY A 175 11.51 10.05 -3.25
N VAL A 176 10.52 9.38 -2.63
CA VAL A 176 10.60 7.96 -2.27
C VAL A 176 10.60 7.13 -3.55
N LEU A 177 11.66 6.34 -3.75
CA LEU A 177 11.84 5.48 -4.92
C LEU A 177 10.81 4.33 -4.95
N TYR A 178 10.59 3.81 -6.16
CA TYR A 178 9.65 2.74 -6.53
C TYR A 178 9.77 1.50 -5.69
#